data_4aa75939cd1ea8bae94053437e30bb62
#
_entry.id   4aa75939cd1ea8bae94053437e30bb62
#
_cell.length_a   1.000
_cell.length_b   1.000
_cell.length_c   1.000
_cell.angle_alpha   90.00
_cell.angle_beta   90.00
_cell.angle_gamma   90.00
#
_symmetry.space_group_name_H-M   'P 1'
#
loop_
_entity.id
_entity.type
_entity.pdbx_description
1 polymer ?
#
loop_
_entity_poly.entity_id
_entity_poly.type
_entity_poly.pdbx_seq_one_letter_code
_entity_poly.pdbx_strand_id
1 'polypeptide(L)'
;MFSEKFICAGYDYTTYTFHVPAPYFRKAFEIDGEVKKSVITLTGLGFYELYVNGQRLTKGILAPYISNPDDLVYYDEYDITEYLVPGKNVLGIMLGNGMQNAPGGQIWDFDIAAFRGAPRTAFCVSTEYIDGGIDIFEADSSVKTAPSPVIFDDLRCGCYYDARLEIPGWSGPEFDDSAWKNALPAETPRGEKRLCTAEPIDIVNELKPISVTKTEKGYLYDFGINPAGVCRLCVRGELDQCIELRHGEHLKDGLPDVENIWFKREHWARDLEYVHKDVYTCRGDGEEVYTPAFTYHGFRYV
;
A
#
# COMPACT_ATOMS: atom_id res chain seq x y z
N MET A 1 -7.53 5.61 -21.81
CA MET A 1 -8.72 6.34 -21.28
C MET A 1 -8.77 6.13 -19.80
N PHE A 2 -8.99 7.16 -18.98
CA PHE A 2 -9.13 7.02 -17.53
C PHE A 2 -10.62 7.02 -17.12
N SER A 3 -10.98 6.16 -16.17
CA SER A 3 -12.34 6.09 -15.60
C SER A 3 -12.46 6.97 -14.36
N GLU A 4 -13.57 7.68 -14.23
CA GLU A 4 -13.90 8.43 -13.00
C GLU A 4 -14.82 7.65 -12.05
N LYS A 5 -15.06 6.37 -12.30
CA LYS A 5 -15.84 5.52 -11.40
C LYS A 5 -14.96 5.03 -10.25
N PHE A 6 -15.08 5.69 -9.11
CA PHE A 6 -14.36 5.29 -7.90
C PHE A 6 -15.14 4.24 -7.10
N ILE A 7 -14.42 3.30 -6.53
CA ILE A 7 -14.93 2.26 -5.63
C ILE A 7 -14.11 2.21 -4.34
N CYS A 8 -14.74 1.75 -3.25
CA CYS A 8 -14.10 1.48 -1.97
C CYS A 8 -14.59 0.16 -1.38
N ALA A 9 -13.88 -0.38 -0.39
CA ALA A 9 -14.26 -1.61 0.29
C ALA A 9 -15.29 -1.38 1.41
N GLY A 10 -15.35 -0.15 1.93
CA GLY A 10 -16.23 0.32 2.98
C GLY A 10 -16.06 1.81 3.14
N TYR A 11 -16.89 2.43 3.98
CA TYR A 11 -16.82 3.88 4.25
C TYR A 11 -16.08 4.23 5.54
N ASP A 12 -15.79 3.23 6.36
CA ASP A 12 -14.96 3.41 7.54
C ASP A 12 -13.50 3.64 7.15
N TYR A 13 -12.81 4.43 7.96
CA TYR A 13 -11.41 4.77 7.74
C TYR A 13 -10.60 4.72 9.03
N THR A 14 -9.30 4.53 8.88
CA THR A 14 -8.34 4.39 9.98
C THR A 14 -8.18 5.69 10.76
N THR A 15 -8.18 5.56 12.09
CA THR A 15 -7.77 6.58 13.06
C THR A 15 -6.74 5.97 13.99
N TYR A 16 -6.22 6.71 14.97
CA TYR A 16 -5.34 6.13 16.00
C TYR A 16 -6.03 5.13 16.93
N THR A 17 -7.35 5.22 17.09
CA THR A 17 -8.12 4.37 18.00
C THR A 17 -8.95 3.31 17.30
N PHE A 18 -9.07 3.39 15.99
CA PHE A 18 -9.82 2.46 15.15
C PHE A 18 -9.06 2.22 13.85
N HIS A 19 -8.66 0.99 13.61
CA HIS A 19 -7.91 0.61 12.43
C HIS A 19 -8.78 -0.17 11.45
N VAL A 20 -8.74 0.25 10.19
CA VAL A 20 -9.36 -0.47 9.07
C VAL A 20 -8.22 -1.10 8.26
N PRO A 21 -8.15 -2.43 8.13
CA PRO A 21 -7.14 -3.07 7.30
C PRO A 21 -7.17 -2.56 5.87
N ALA A 22 -5.99 -2.40 5.28
CA ALA A 22 -5.86 -2.06 3.87
C ALA A 22 -6.63 -3.07 3.02
N PRO A 23 -7.58 -2.65 2.16
CA PRO A 23 -8.40 -3.58 1.40
C PRO A 23 -7.64 -4.17 0.21
N TYR A 24 -7.96 -5.44 -0.07
CA TYR A 24 -7.80 -6.03 -1.39
C TYR A 24 -9.01 -5.71 -2.26
N PHE A 25 -8.75 -5.47 -3.55
CA PHE A 25 -9.74 -5.43 -4.62
C PHE A 25 -9.35 -6.48 -5.66
N ARG A 26 -10.32 -7.24 -6.16
CA ARG A 26 -10.10 -8.31 -7.11
C ARG A 26 -11.18 -8.30 -8.19
N LYS A 27 -10.77 -8.35 -9.45
CA LYS A 27 -11.67 -8.44 -10.60
C LYS A 27 -11.20 -9.54 -11.53
N ALA A 28 -12.01 -10.59 -11.67
CA ALA A 28 -11.82 -11.58 -12.72
C ALA A 28 -12.44 -11.08 -14.03
N PHE A 29 -11.78 -11.39 -15.15
CA PHE A 29 -12.25 -11.08 -16.51
C PHE A 29 -11.73 -12.12 -17.50
N GLU A 30 -12.39 -12.23 -18.65
CA GLU A 30 -12.04 -13.20 -19.70
C GLU A 30 -11.34 -12.52 -20.86
N ILE A 31 -10.44 -13.26 -21.51
CA ILE A 31 -9.78 -12.91 -22.77
C ILE A 31 -10.12 -13.98 -23.79
N ASP A 32 -10.99 -13.63 -24.76
CA ASP A 32 -11.53 -14.58 -25.73
C ASP A 32 -10.84 -14.54 -27.10
N GLY A 33 -9.85 -13.66 -27.29
CA GLY A 33 -9.15 -13.47 -28.55
C GLY A 33 -7.65 -13.30 -28.38
N GLU A 34 -6.94 -13.18 -29.50
CA GLU A 34 -5.51 -12.88 -29.52
C GLU A 34 -5.30 -11.38 -29.26
N VAL A 35 -4.66 -11.07 -28.10
CA VAL A 35 -4.45 -9.69 -27.65
C VAL A 35 -3.36 -9.04 -28.47
N LYS A 36 -3.66 -7.89 -29.05
CA LYS A 36 -2.69 -7.00 -29.69
C LYS A 36 -2.06 -6.07 -28.66
N LYS A 37 -2.89 -5.46 -27.82
CA LYS A 37 -2.46 -4.56 -26.75
C LYS A 37 -3.52 -4.46 -25.66
N SER A 38 -3.09 -4.49 -24.41
CA SER A 38 -3.97 -4.23 -23.26
C SER A 38 -3.32 -3.24 -22.30
N VAL A 39 -4.07 -2.23 -21.92
CA VAL A 39 -3.61 -1.14 -21.06
C VAL A 39 -4.58 -0.94 -19.91
N ILE A 40 -4.04 -0.83 -18.70
CA ILE A 40 -4.79 -0.36 -17.54
C ILE A 40 -4.36 1.05 -17.19
N THR A 41 -5.35 1.94 -16.98
CA THR A 41 -5.15 3.19 -16.24
C THR A 41 -5.72 3.03 -14.85
N LEU A 42 -4.97 3.46 -13.83
CA LEU A 42 -5.27 3.21 -12.42
C LEU A 42 -4.88 4.41 -11.56
N THR A 43 -5.71 4.72 -10.58
CA THR A 43 -5.33 5.58 -9.45
C THR A 43 -5.84 5.02 -8.14
N GLY A 44 -5.16 5.38 -7.04
CA GLY A 44 -5.62 5.21 -5.67
C GLY A 44 -5.68 6.57 -4.97
N LEU A 45 -6.76 6.85 -4.27
CA LEU A 45 -6.76 7.81 -3.18
C LEU A 45 -6.40 7.03 -1.91
N GLY A 46 -5.11 6.90 -1.76
CA GLY A 46 -4.32 5.96 -1.00
C GLY A 46 -3.19 5.41 -1.87
N PHE A 47 -2.20 4.74 -1.28
CA PHE A 47 -1.16 4.05 -2.06
C PHE A 47 -1.66 2.69 -2.54
N TYR A 48 -1.32 2.30 -3.75
CA TYR A 48 -1.74 1.01 -4.28
C TYR A 48 -0.56 0.10 -4.64
N GLU A 49 -0.83 -1.18 -4.57
CA GLU A 49 -0.07 -2.25 -5.20
C GLU A 49 -0.94 -2.91 -6.26
N LEU A 50 -0.46 -2.95 -7.52
CA LEU A 50 -1.15 -3.55 -8.67
C LEU A 50 -0.61 -4.94 -8.97
N TYR A 51 -1.51 -5.88 -9.19
CA TYR A 51 -1.22 -7.26 -9.58
C TYR A 51 -2.05 -7.66 -10.80
N VAL A 52 -1.44 -8.44 -11.70
CA VAL A 52 -2.14 -9.14 -12.79
C VAL A 52 -1.73 -10.60 -12.74
N ASN A 53 -2.69 -11.50 -12.66
CA ASN A 53 -2.47 -12.94 -12.61
C ASN A 53 -1.41 -13.39 -11.57
N GLY A 54 -1.43 -12.75 -10.39
CA GLY A 54 -0.51 -13.03 -9.30
C GLY A 54 0.85 -12.31 -9.38
N GLN A 55 1.15 -11.60 -10.46
CA GLN A 55 2.40 -10.86 -10.63
C GLN A 55 2.20 -9.39 -10.25
N ARG A 56 3.12 -8.86 -9.41
CA ARG A 56 3.14 -7.46 -9.03
C ARG A 56 3.68 -6.60 -10.18
N LEU A 57 2.92 -5.58 -10.57
CA LEU A 57 3.25 -4.68 -11.67
C LEU A 57 3.49 -3.22 -11.23
N THR A 58 3.22 -2.87 -10.00
CA THR A 58 3.37 -1.49 -9.52
C THR A 58 4.75 -0.93 -9.87
N LYS A 59 4.78 0.22 -10.51
CA LYS A 59 6.00 0.96 -10.80
C LYS A 59 6.57 1.51 -9.49
N GLY A 60 7.76 1.05 -9.10
CA GLY A 60 8.41 1.46 -7.86
C GLY A 60 7.59 1.13 -6.61
N ILE A 61 7.57 2.05 -5.66
CA ILE A 61 6.84 1.99 -4.39
C ILE A 61 5.99 3.25 -4.19
N LEU A 62 4.98 3.19 -3.32
CA LEU A 62 4.15 4.33 -2.90
C LEU A 62 3.43 5.02 -4.08
N ALA A 63 2.99 4.26 -5.07
CA ALA A 63 2.16 4.77 -6.16
C ALA A 63 0.70 4.99 -5.69
N PRO A 64 -0.04 5.98 -6.25
CA PRO A 64 0.40 6.99 -7.20
C PRO A 64 1.16 8.14 -6.50
N TYR A 65 1.72 9.07 -7.29
CA TYR A 65 2.29 10.30 -6.73
C TYR A 65 1.25 11.07 -5.89
N ILE A 66 1.72 11.63 -4.79
CA ILE A 66 0.90 12.39 -3.85
C ILE A 66 0.41 13.68 -4.50
N SER A 67 -0.88 13.97 -4.35
CA SER A 67 -1.50 15.23 -4.76
C SER A 67 -2.66 15.57 -3.82
N ASN A 68 -3.09 16.84 -3.83
CA ASN A 68 -4.36 17.20 -3.22
C ASN A 68 -5.51 16.78 -4.14
N PRO A 69 -6.34 15.79 -3.78
CA PRO A 69 -7.38 15.25 -4.66
C PRO A 69 -8.53 16.23 -4.95
N ASP A 70 -8.61 17.34 -4.23
CA ASP A 70 -9.55 18.42 -4.56
C ASP A 70 -9.09 19.29 -5.74
N ASP A 71 -7.78 19.29 -6.06
CA ASP A 71 -7.18 20.08 -7.14
C ASP A 71 -6.68 19.20 -8.28
N LEU A 72 -5.99 18.09 -7.96
CA LEU A 72 -5.33 17.22 -8.92
C LEU A 72 -5.33 15.79 -8.44
N VAL A 73 -5.63 14.85 -9.33
CA VAL A 73 -5.50 13.41 -9.11
C VAL A 73 -4.57 12.83 -10.18
N TYR A 74 -3.42 12.31 -9.77
CA TYR A 74 -2.56 11.56 -10.67
C TYR A 74 -3.10 10.15 -10.87
N TYR A 75 -3.06 9.66 -12.10
CA TYR A 75 -3.25 8.26 -12.44
C TYR A 75 -2.05 7.73 -13.21
N ASP A 76 -1.79 6.44 -13.07
CA ASP A 76 -0.74 5.73 -13.79
C ASP A 76 -1.32 4.93 -14.95
N GLU A 77 -0.48 4.62 -15.94
CA GLU A 77 -0.80 3.75 -17.06
C GLU A 77 0.20 2.59 -17.09
N TYR A 78 -0.32 1.36 -17.24
CA TYR A 78 0.47 0.14 -17.37
C TYR A 78 0.08 -0.62 -18.64
N ASP A 79 1.07 -1.03 -19.41
CA ASP A 79 0.89 -2.04 -20.43
C ASP A 79 0.86 -3.43 -19.75
N ILE A 80 -0.26 -4.11 -19.84
CA ILE A 80 -0.47 -5.42 -19.22
C ILE A 80 -0.53 -6.56 -20.24
N THR A 81 -0.20 -6.30 -21.51
CA THR A 81 -0.33 -7.23 -22.62
C THR A 81 0.37 -8.56 -22.36
N GLU A 82 1.62 -8.53 -21.90
CA GLU A 82 2.43 -9.72 -21.68
C GLU A 82 2.01 -10.54 -20.45
N TYR A 83 1.16 -9.98 -19.59
CA TYR A 83 0.67 -10.64 -18.37
C TYR A 83 -0.66 -11.35 -18.55
N LEU A 84 -1.33 -11.15 -19.69
CA LEU A 84 -2.61 -11.76 -20.00
C LEU A 84 -2.43 -13.15 -20.63
N VAL A 85 -3.36 -14.02 -20.29
CA VAL A 85 -3.47 -15.37 -20.87
C VAL A 85 -4.85 -15.56 -21.48
N PRO A 86 -5.01 -16.46 -22.48
CA PRO A 86 -6.33 -16.84 -22.97
C PRO A 86 -7.22 -17.36 -21.84
N GLY A 87 -8.49 -16.99 -21.85
CA GLY A 87 -9.47 -17.34 -20.82
C GLY A 87 -9.39 -16.43 -19.60
N LYS A 88 -9.52 -17.01 -18.41
CA LYS A 88 -9.67 -16.31 -17.15
C LYS A 88 -8.39 -15.57 -16.71
N ASN A 89 -8.53 -14.29 -16.47
CA ASN A 89 -7.49 -13.40 -15.94
C ASN A 89 -7.99 -12.69 -14.68
N VAL A 90 -7.06 -12.13 -13.90
CA VAL A 90 -7.37 -11.45 -12.65
C VAL A 90 -6.56 -10.16 -12.52
N LEU A 91 -7.26 -9.08 -12.25
CA LEU A 91 -6.72 -7.85 -11.73
C LEU A 91 -6.83 -7.85 -10.22
N GLY A 92 -5.73 -7.63 -9.51
CA GLY A 92 -5.66 -7.48 -8.06
C GLY A 92 -5.09 -6.11 -7.68
N ILE A 93 -5.68 -5.47 -6.67
CA ILE A 93 -5.18 -4.21 -6.10
C ILE A 93 -5.19 -4.36 -4.59
N MET A 94 -4.09 -4.01 -3.93
CA MET A 94 -4.05 -3.75 -2.49
C MET A 94 -3.95 -2.23 -2.30
N LEU A 95 -4.76 -1.65 -1.41
CA LEU A 95 -4.89 -0.20 -1.30
C LEU A 95 -4.68 0.27 0.14
N GLY A 96 -3.57 0.93 0.42
CA GLY A 96 -3.27 1.54 1.72
C GLY A 96 -3.90 2.92 1.90
N ASN A 97 -3.74 3.49 3.08
CA ASN A 97 -4.29 4.81 3.43
C ASN A 97 -3.63 5.97 2.67
N GLY A 98 -2.33 5.89 2.39
CA GLY A 98 -1.55 6.95 1.76
C GLY A 98 -1.72 8.29 2.46
N MET A 99 -1.83 9.37 1.69
CA MET A 99 -2.14 10.72 2.21
C MET A 99 -3.65 10.97 2.35
N GLN A 100 -4.48 10.14 1.71
CA GLN A 100 -5.94 10.24 1.75
C GLN A 100 -6.48 10.16 3.18
N ASN A 101 -5.88 9.32 4.00
CA ASN A 101 -6.35 9.06 5.35
C ASN A 101 -5.23 8.82 6.35
N ALA A 102 -4.10 9.53 6.23
CA ALA A 102 -2.97 9.37 7.13
C ALA A 102 -3.26 9.99 8.52
N PRO A 103 -3.45 9.21 9.61
CA PRO A 103 -3.55 9.76 10.97
C PRO A 103 -2.32 10.59 11.35
N GLY A 104 -1.11 10.15 10.97
CA GLY A 104 0.15 10.89 11.17
C GLY A 104 0.28 12.16 10.34
N GLY A 105 -0.64 12.41 9.42
CA GLY A 105 -0.73 13.64 8.63
C GLY A 105 -1.23 14.87 9.39
N GLN A 106 -1.50 14.77 10.66
CA GLN A 106 -2.00 15.86 11.53
C GLN A 106 -1.14 17.12 11.50
N ILE A 107 0.17 16.98 11.33
CA ILE A 107 1.08 18.14 11.23
C ILE A 107 0.75 19.04 10.02
N TRP A 108 0.12 18.46 8.98
CA TRP A 108 -0.31 19.16 7.77
C TRP A 108 -1.83 19.40 7.72
N ASP A 109 -2.53 19.21 8.83
CA ASP A 109 -4.00 19.30 8.94
C ASP A 109 -4.75 18.27 8.06
N PHE A 110 -4.13 17.16 7.70
CA PHE A 110 -4.79 16.15 6.87
C PHE A 110 -5.90 15.40 7.63
N ASP A 111 -5.83 15.35 8.95
CA ASP A 111 -6.86 14.78 9.81
C ASP A 111 -8.19 15.55 9.77
N ILE A 112 -8.16 16.82 9.34
CA ILE A 112 -9.35 17.67 9.16
C ILE A 112 -9.60 18.06 7.70
N ALA A 113 -8.80 17.54 6.77
CA ALA A 113 -8.94 17.83 5.35
C ALA A 113 -10.25 17.30 4.78
N ALA A 114 -10.89 18.08 3.90
CA ALA A 114 -12.19 17.73 3.30
C ALA A 114 -12.13 16.47 2.43
N PHE A 115 -10.97 16.15 1.87
CA PHE A 115 -10.77 14.95 1.05
C PHE A 115 -10.58 13.66 1.85
N ARG A 116 -10.42 13.74 3.17
CA ARG A 116 -10.18 12.58 4.04
C ARG A 116 -11.35 11.60 4.00
N GLY A 117 -11.03 10.31 3.98
CA GLY A 117 -12.02 9.25 3.96
C GLY A 117 -11.39 7.89 3.71
N ALA A 118 -12.22 6.87 3.56
CA ALA A 118 -11.77 5.53 3.23
C ALA A 118 -10.96 5.52 1.93
N PRO A 119 -9.89 4.71 1.86
CA PRO A 119 -9.15 4.51 0.61
C PRO A 119 -10.09 4.08 -0.52
N ARG A 120 -9.92 4.66 -1.69
CA ARG A 120 -10.75 4.41 -2.87
C ARG A 120 -9.89 4.40 -4.13
N THR A 121 -10.30 3.60 -5.10
CA THR A 121 -9.58 3.40 -6.35
C THR A 121 -10.50 3.54 -7.55
N ALA A 122 -9.94 3.92 -8.68
CA ALA A 122 -10.60 3.86 -9.98
C ALA A 122 -9.63 3.31 -11.01
N PHE A 123 -10.12 2.46 -11.90
CA PHE A 123 -9.35 1.90 -12.99
C PHE A 123 -10.20 1.70 -14.24
N CYS A 124 -9.52 1.67 -15.39
CA CYS A 124 -10.09 1.27 -16.68
C CYS A 124 -9.09 0.37 -17.39
N VAL A 125 -9.54 -0.79 -17.84
CA VAL A 125 -8.77 -1.69 -18.70
C VAL A 125 -9.34 -1.61 -20.11
N SER A 126 -8.47 -1.43 -21.09
CA SER A 126 -8.79 -1.43 -22.51
C SER A 126 -7.93 -2.45 -23.21
N THR A 127 -8.55 -3.46 -23.82
CA THR A 127 -7.88 -4.55 -24.55
C THR A 127 -8.25 -4.48 -26.02
N GLU A 128 -7.27 -4.27 -26.89
CA GLU A 128 -7.38 -4.34 -28.35
C GLU A 128 -6.93 -5.72 -28.82
N TYR A 129 -7.75 -6.38 -29.63
CA TYR A 129 -7.46 -7.67 -30.22
C TYR A 129 -6.89 -7.55 -31.64
N ILE A 130 -6.24 -8.60 -32.15
CA ILE A 130 -5.63 -8.61 -33.48
C ILE A 130 -6.71 -8.50 -34.58
N ASP A 131 -7.91 -9.00 -34.35
CA ASP A 131 -9.05 -8.91 -35.27
C ASP A 131 -9.69 -7.51 -35.32
N GLY A 132 -9.21 -6.57 -34.47
CA GLY A 132 -9.69 -5.20 -34.36
C GLY A 132 -10.82 -5.01 -33.33
N GLY A 133 -11.25 -6.07 -32.63
CA GLY A 133 -12.16 -5.98 -31.49
C GLY A 133 -11.53 -5.19 -30.34
N ILE A 134 -12.36 -4.53 -29.54
CA ILE A 134 -11.93 -3.77 -28.35
C ILE A 134 -12.86 -4.10 -27.20
N ASP A 135 -12.30 -4.57 -26.09
CA ASP A 135 -12.99 -4.71 -24.82
C ASP A 135 -12.55 -3.63 -23.84
N ILE A 136 -13.54 -3.07 -23.14
CA ILE A 136 -13.30 -2.06 -22.10
C ILE A 136 -14.11 -2.43 -20.87
N PHE A 137 -13.45 -2.44 -19.71
CA PHE A 137 -14.14 -2.51 -18.42
C PHE A 137 -13.52 -1.54 -17.41
N GLU A 138 -14.34 -1.10 -16.48
CA GLU A 138 -14.00 -0.12 -15.47
C GLU A 138 -14.26 -0.68 -14.06
N ALA A 139 -13.77 0.03 -13.06
CA ALA A 139 -14.13 -0.23 -11.67
C ALA A 139 -15.65 -0.12 -11.47
N ASP A 140 -16.25 -1.15 -10.87
CA ASP A 140 -17.66 -1.20 -10.54
C ASP A 140 -17.94 -2.12 -9.33
N SER A 141 -19.20 -2.27 -8.97
CA SER A 141 -19.62 -3.11 -7.85
C SER A 141 -19.44 -4.63 -8.07
N SER A 142 -19.00 -5.08 -9.23
CA SER A 142 -18.63 -6.49 -9.46
C SER A 142 -17.21 -6.81 -8.98
N VAL A 143 -16.40 -5.79 -8.66
CA VAL A 143 -15.10 -5.96 -8.01
C VAL A 143 -15.30 -6.54 -6.62
N LYS A 144 -14.55 -7.58 -6.29
CA LYS A 144 -14.58 -8.22 -4.97
C LYS A 144 -13.58 -7.57 -4.03
N THR A 145 -13.90 -7.52 -2.73
CA THR A 145 -13.05 -6.94 -1.70
C THR A 145 -12.94 -7.82 -0.46
N ALA A 146 -11.77 -7.82 0.15
CA ALA A 146 -11.48 -8.44 1.44
C ALA A 146 -10.42 -7.63 2.20
N PRO A 147 -10.32 -7.75 3.53
CA PRO A 147 -9.21 -7.16 4.27
C PRO A 147 -7.89 -7.86 3.91
N SER A 148 -6.80 -7.09 3.83
CA SER A 148 -5.45 -7.62 3.67
C SER A 148 -4.76 -7.81 5.04
N PRO A 149 -3.58 -8.46 5.08
CA PRO A 149 -2.74 -8.55 6.27
C PRO A 149 -2.21 -7.22 6.80
N VAL A 150 -2.26 -6.14 6.02
CA VAL A 150 -1.90 -4.79 6.47
C VAL A 150 -3.03 -4.26 7.34
N ILE A 151 -2.93 -4.47 8.66
CA ILE A 151 -3.96 -4.11 9.64
C ILE A 151 -3.93 -2.64 10.04
N PHE A 152 -2.83 -1.95 9.78
CA PHE A 152 -2.66 -0.51 9.92
C PHE A 152 -1.56 -0.05 8.97
N ASP A 153 -1.76 1.06 8.29
CA ASP A 153 -0.72 1.76 7.55
C ASP A 153 -0.87 3.27 7.67
N ASP A 154 0.25 3.95 7.78
CA ASP A 154 0.36 5.39 7.79
C ASP A 154 1.74 5.79 7.26
N LEU A 155 1.78 6.75 6.34
CA LEU A 155 3.03 7.18 5.70
C LEU A 155 4.11 7.61 6.69
N ARG A 156 3.73 8.21 7.83
CA ARG A 156 4.67 8.70 8.85
C ARG A 156 4.80 7.79 10.06
N CYS A 157 3.71 7.12 10.42
CA CYS A 157 3.70 6.29 11.63
C CYS A 157 4.34 4.94 11.38
N GLY A 158 4.02 4.30 10.25
CA GLY A 158 4.54 2.99 9.89
C GLY A 158 3.46 2.04 9.39
N CYS A 159 3.81 0.77 9.28
CA CYS A 159 2.94 -0.27 8.74
C CYS A 159 2.89 -1.47 9.69
N TYR A 160 1.69 -1.92 10.05
CA TYR A 160 1.46 -3.09 10.91
C TYR A 160 0.89 -4.22 10.05
N TYR A 161 1.60 -5.31 10.03
CA TYR A 161 1.31 -6.47 9.20
C TYR A 161 1.12 -7.72 10.05
N ASP A 162 0.02 -8.42 9.84
CA ASP A 162 -0.27 -9.68 10.50
C ASP A 162 -0.19 -10.84 9.48
N ALA A 163 0.93 -11.56 9.47
CA ALA A 163 1.17 -12.63 8.51
C ALA A 163 0.18 -13.80 8.63
N ARG A 164 -0.49 -13.95 9.78
CA ARG A 164 -1.52 -14.99 10.01
C ARG A 164 -2.78 -14.74 9.16
N LEU A 165 -2.97 -13.48 8.69
CA LEU A 165 -4.10 -13.05 7.87
C LEU A 165 -3.81 -13.11 6.36
N GLU A 166 -2.64 -13.60 5.97
CA GLU A 166 -2.31 -13.76 4.55
C GLU A 166 -3.33 -14.66 3.84
N ILE A 167 -3.69 -14.27 2.62
CA ILE A 167 -4.59 -15.00 1.73
C ILE A 167 -3.77 -15.47 0.52
N PRO A 168 -3.14 -16.65 0.58
CA PRO A 168 -2.30 -17.13 -0.51
C PRO A 168 -3.05 -17.20 -1.85
N GLY A 169 -2.41 -16.71 -2.91
CA GLY A 169 -2.96 -16.77 -4.27
C GLY A 169 -4.11 -15.81 -4.55
N TRP A 170 -4.44 -14.89 -3.65
CA TRP A 170 -5.60 -13.99 -3.78
C TRP A 170 -5.67 -13.22 -5.11
N SER A 171 -4.54 -12.88 -5.70
CA SER A 171 -4.45 -12.16 -6.99
C SER A 171 -4.29 -13.06 -8.21
N GLY A 172 -4.31 -14.39 -8.01
CA GLY A 172 -4.20 -15.39 -9.08
C GLY A 172 -5.55 -15.86 -9.62
N PRO A 173 -5.61 -16.41 -10.86
CA PRO A 173 -6.86 -16.80 -11.51
C PRO A 173 -7.56 -18.00 -10.83
N GLU A 174 -6.82 -18.86 -10.13
CA GLU A 174 -7.37 -20.07 -9.48
C GLU A 174 -8.03 -19.80 -8.11
N PHE A 175 -7.87 -18.60 -7.58
CA PHE A 175 -8.44 -18.25 -6.27
C PHE A 175 -9.96 -18.10 -6.35
N ASP A 176 -10.69 -18.67 -5.38
CA ASP A 176 -12.12 -18.52 -5.22
C ASP A 176 -12.46 -17.31 -4.33
N ASP A 177 -12.99 -16.26 -4.93
CA ASP A 177 -13.43 -15.05 -4.26
C ASP A 177 -14.93 -14.99 -3.94
N SER A 178 -15.63 -16.10 -4.04
CA SER A 178 -17.09 -16.17 -3.86
C SER A 178 -17.55 -15.68 -2.47
N ALA A 179 -16.71 -15.88 -1.46
CA ALA A 179 -16.95 -15.41 -0.09
C ALA A 179 -16.63 -13.92 0.12
N TRP A 180 -15.97 -13.25 -0.83
CA TRP A 180 -15.61 -11.84 -0.71
C TRP A 180 -16.82 -10.95 -0.95
N LYS A 181 -16.81 -9.77 -0.29
CA LYS A 181 -17.84 -8.75 -0.50
C LYS A 181 -17.65 -8.05 -1.83
N ASN A 182 -18.69 -7.44 -2.34
CA ASN A 182 -18.61 -6.55 -3.48
C ASN A 182 -18.12 -5.17 -3.04
N ALA A 183 -17.37 -4.51 -3.90
CA ALA A 183 -16.99 -3.12 -3.72
C ALA A 183 -18.22 -2.20 -3.72
N LEU A 184 -18.10 -1.09 -3.00
CA LEU A 184 -19.11 -0.05 -2.93
C LEU A 184 -18.73 1.12 -3.83
N PRO A 185 -19.69 1.86 -4.40
CA PRO A 185 -19.40 3.09 -5.11
C PRO A 185 -18.82 4.12 -4.13
N ALA A 186 -17.84 4.88 -4.61
CA ALA A 186 -17.21 5.94 -3.84
C ALA A 186 -17.31 7.27 -4.58
N GLU A 187 -17.25 8.37 -3.83
CA GLU A 187 -17.31 9.71 -4.39
C GLU A 187 -16.07 10.00 -5.24
N THR A 188 -16.30 10.51 -6.44
CA THR A 188 -15.24 10.97 -7.33
C THR A 188 -14.62 12.26 -6.80
N PRO A 189 -13.30 12.37 -6.67
CA PRO A 189 -12.63 13.60 -6.27
C PRO A 189 -12.82 14.69 -7.32
N ARG A 190 -12.83 15.94 -6.89
CA ARG A 190 -13.10 17.10 -7.78
C ARG A 190 -11.90 17.46 -8.65
N GLY A 191 -10.70 17.16 -8.20
CA GLY A 191 -9.45 17.53 -8.87
C GLY A 191 -9.37 17.01 -10.31
N GLU A 192 -8.63 17.73 -11.15
CA GLU A 192 -8.30 17.30 -12.51
C GLU A 192 -7.59 15.94 -12.50
N LYS A 193 -8.00 15.02 -13.39
CA LYS A 193 -7.34 13.71 -13.54
C LYS A 193 -6.23 13.83 -14.58
N ARG A 194 -4.99 13.54 -14.17
CA ARG A 194 -3.81 13.72 -15.00
C ARG A 194 -2.92 12.50 -14.97
N LEU A 195 -2.46 12.07 -16.15
CA LEU A 195 -1.47 11.01 -16.26
C LEU A 195 -0.19 11.45 -15.52
N CYS A 196 0.29 10.60 -14.62
CA CYS A 196 1.58 10.79 -13.96
C CYS A 196 2.70 10.51 -14.97
N THR A 197 3.53 11.50 -15.22
CA THR A 197 4.73 11.39 -16.07
C THR A 197 6.03 11.51 -15.27
N ALA A 198 5.92 11.59 -13.94
CA ALA A 198 7.09 11.62 -13.08
C ALA A 198 7.72 10.22 -13.01
N GLU A 199 9.04 10.17 -12.81
CA GLU A 199 9.74 8.92 -12.52
C GLU A 199 9.20 8.31 -11.22
N PRO A 200 8.99 6.98 -11.16
CA PRO A 200 8.51 6.34 -9.95
C PRO A 200 9.52 6.47 -8.81
N ILE A 201 9.01 6.44 -7.57
CA ILE A 201 9.86 6.28 -6.39
C ILE A 201 10.36 4.84 -6.37
N ASP A 202 11.67 4.63 -6.52
CA ASP A 202 12.23 3.29 -6.64
C ASP A 202 13.25 2.97 -5.54
N ILE A 203 13.47 1.69 -5.29
CA ILE A 203 14.52 1.22 -4.39
C ILE A 203 15.83 1.18 -5.20
N VAL A 204 16.65 2.19 -4.98
CA VAL A 204 17.91 2.36 -5.73
C VAL A 204 19.09 1.62 -5.11
N ASN A 205 19.00 1.22 -3.84
CA ASN A 205 20.08 0.54 -3.14
C ASN A 205 19.55 -0.34 -1.99
N GLU A 206 20.28 -1.39 -1.67
CA GLU A 206 20.05 -2.24 -0.50
C GLU A 206 21.25 -2.11 0.45
N LEU A 207 20.99 -1.65 1.66
CA LEU A 207 22.00 -1.44 2.69
C LEU A 207 21.97 -2.58 3.70
N LYS A 208 23.14 -3.00 4.15
CA LYS A 208 23.31 -3.89 5.30
C LYS A 208 23.75 -3.09 6.51
N PRO A 209 23.32 -3.44 7.72
CA PRO A 209 23.81 -2.78 8.93
C PRO A 209 25.33 -3.00 9.05
N ILE A 210 26.04 -1.94 9.46
CA ILE A 210 27.48 -2.00 9.75
C ILE A 210 27.77 -2.59 11.14
N SER A 211 26.76 -2.53 12.03
CA SER A 211 26.82 -3.18 13.34
C SER A 211 25.45 -3.60 13.85
N VAL A 212 25.44 -4.63 14.69
CA VAL A 212 24.26 -5.10 15.42
C VAL A 212 24.65 -5.25 16.88
N THR A 213 23.97 -4.56 17.77
CA THR A 213 24.24 -4.58 19.21
C THR A 213 23.03 -5.07 19.98
N LYS A 214 23.20 -6.05 20.86
CA LYS A 214 22.14 -6.50 21.77
C LYS A 214 21.92 -5.46 22.86
N THR A 215 20.67 -5.06 23.09
CA THR A 215 20.23 -4.16 24.13
C THR A 215 19.28 -4.85 25.10
N GLU A 216 18.86 -4.18 26.16
CA GLU A 216 17.85 -4.72 27.08
C GLU A 216 16.46 -4.87 26.42
N LYS A 217 16.18 -4.10 25.36
CA LYS A 217 14.88 -4.08 24.65
C LYS A 217 14.87 -4.87 23.33
N GLY A 218 16.00 -5.44 22.92
CA GLY A 218 16.11 -6.16 21.65
C GLY A 218 17.47 -5.97 20.99
N TYR A 219 17.49 -5.66 19.71
CA TYR A 219 18.70 -5.48 18.93
C TYR A 219 18.70 -4.10 18.28
N LEU A 220 19.81 -3.39 18.36
CA LEU A 220 20.06 -2.14 17.68
C LEU A 220 20.91 -2.39 16.44
N TYR A 221 20.37 -2.02 15.27
CA TYR A 221 21.04 -2.07 13.98
C TYR A 221 21.49 -0.65 13.60
N ASP A 222 22.77 -0.46 13.30
CA ASP A 222 23.34 0.79 12.77
C ASP A 222 23.64 0.60 11.28
N PHE A 223 23.06 1.40 10.41
CA PHE A 223 23.30 1.37 8.97
C PHE A 223 24.45 2.31 8.53
N GLY A 224 25.02 3.09 9.46
CA GLY A 224 26.18 3.95 9.19
C GLY A 224 25.86 5.25 8.47
N ILE A 225 24.75 5.32 7.76
CA ILE A 225 24.24 6.51 7.06
C ILE A 225 22.75 6.68 7.38
N ASN A 226 22.22 7.87 7.12
CA ASN A 226 20.81 8.20 7.33
C ASN A 226 20.06 8.30 5.98
N PRO A 227 19.58 7.18 5.40
CA PRO A 227 18.78 7.17 4.17
C PRO A 227 17.30 7.38 4.46
N ALA A 228 16.53 7.62 3.40
CA ALA A 228 15.10 7.35 3.37
C ALA A 228 14.88 5.95 2.78
N GLY A 229 14.04 5.13 3.41
CA GLY A 229 13.81 3.77 2.95
C GLY A 229 12.87 2.95 3.83
N VAL A 230 12.86 1.65 3.58
CA VAL A 230 12.12 0.65 4.35
C VAL A 230 13.06 -0.48 4.79
N CYS A 231 12.76 -1.12 5.90
CA CYS A 231 13.49 -2.30 6.32
C CYS A 231 12.89 -3.57 5.72
N ARG A 232 13.74 -4.45 5.19
CA ARG A 232 13.37 -5.83 4.90
C ARG A 232 13.70 -6.70 6.11
N LEU A 233 12.67 -7.14 6.82
CA LEU A 233 12.78 -8.08 7.92
C LEU A 233 12.83 -9.51 7.37
N CYS A 234 13.86 -10.28 7.77
CA CYS A 234 13.92 -11.71 7.57
C CYS A 234 13.96 -12.39 8.96
N VAL A 235 13.00 -13.21 9.27
CA VAL A 235 12.83 -13.75 10.63
C VAL A 235 12.35 -15.19 10.59
N ARG A 236 12.72 -15.93 11.63
CA ARG A 236 12.10 -17.23 12.01
C ARG A 236 11.50 -17.04 13.39
N GLY A 237 10.24 -16.62 13.41
CA GLY A 237 9.50 -16.36 14.61
C GLY A 237 8.59 -17.52 15.00
N GLU A 238 8.11 -17.49 16.24
CA GLU A 238 7.04 -18.37 16.68
C GLU A 238 5.67 -17.81 16.25
N LEU A 239 4.65 -18.66 16.21
CA LEU A 239 3.28 -18.22 15.97
C LEU A 239 2.90 -17.12 16.98
N ASP A 240 2.26 -16.06 16.52
CA ASP A 240 1.83 -14.91 17.31
C ASP A 240 3.00 -14.02 17.82
N GLN A 241 4.25 -14.34 17.51
CA GLN A 241 5.36 -13.48 17.89
C GLN A 241 5.27 -12.14 17.17
N CYS A 242 5.20 -11.06 17.94
CA CYS A 242 5.17 -9.69 17.45
C CYS A 242 6.59 -9.10 17.44
N ILE A 243 7.01 -8.55 16.31
CA ILE A 243 8.30 -7.88 16.11
C ILE A 243 8.05 -6.43 15.76
N GLU A 244 8.60 -5.53 16.56
CA GLU A 244 8.55 -4.09 16.33
C GLU A 244 9.88 -3.61 15.77
N LEU A 245 9.84 -2.86 14.67
CA LEU A 245 10.96 -2.13 14.08
C LEU A 245 10.77 -0.65 14.36
N ARG A 246 11.59 -0.08 15.22
CA ARG A 246 11.56 1.35 15.58
C ARG A 246 12.71 2.07 14.90
N HIS A 247 12.40 3.05 14.09
CA HIS A 247 13.33 3.78 13.24
C HIS A 247 13.70 5.12 13.87
N GLY A 248 14.98 5.48 13.86
CA GLY A 248 15.45 6.77 14.36
C GLY A 248 16.71 7.25 13.66
N GLU A 249 16.85 8.56 13.54
CA GLU A 249 18.01 9.19 12.92
C GLU A 249 19.17 9.34 13.92
N HIS A 250 18.85 9.49 15.19
CA HIS A 250 19.77 9.67 16.31
C HIS A 250 19.50 8.65 17.42
N LEU A 251 20.46 8.52 18.31
CA LEU A 251 20.31 7.74 19.55
C LEU A 251 20.16 8.68 20.74
N LYS A 252 19.24 8.32 21.65
CA LYS A 252 19.09 8.86 22.98
C LYS A 252 19.13 7.71 23.98
N ASP A 253 20.06 7.76 24.92
CA ASP A 253 20.27 6.69 25.91
C ASP A 253 20.47 5.28 25.27
N GLY A 254 21.14 5.25 24.11
CA GLY A 254 21.43 4.01 23.37
C GLY A 254 20.28 3.40 22.58
N LEU A 255 19.15 4.09 22.46
CA LEU A 255 17.97 3.66 21.68
C LEU A 255 17.64 4.72 20.59
N PRO A 256 16.95 4.32 19.50
CA PRO A 256 16.49 5.27 18.50
C PRO A 256 15.64 6.37 19.12
N ASP A 257 16.04 7.63 18.89
CA ASP A 257 15.30 8.79 19.35
C ASP A 257 14.21 9.14 18.34
N VAL A 258 12.96 9.03 18.75
CA VAL A 258 11.79 9.39 17.95
C VAL A 258 11.20 10.75 18.37
N GLU A 259 11.71 11.35 19.44
CA GLU A 259 11.19 12.65 19.91
C GLU A 259 11.57 13.80 18.97
N ASN A 260 12.72 13.73 18.33
CA ASN A 260 13.22 14.76 17.42
C ASN A 260 12.47 14.79 16.07
N ILE A 261 11.79 13.71 15.70
CA ILE A 261 11.07 13.59 14.43
C ILE A 261 9.55 13.70 14.60
N TRP A 262 9.07 13.79 15.84
CA TRP A 262 7.66 13.97 16.16
C TRP A 262 7.32 15.44 16.35
N PHE A 263 6.51 15.97 15.43
CA PHE A 263 5.97 17.32 15.57
C PHE A 263 4.68 17.31 16.37
N LYS A 264 4.64 18.10 17.43
CA LYS A 264 3.53 18.18 18.35
C LYS A 264 2.75 19.48 18.12
N ARG A 265 1.44 19.38 17.94
CA ARG A 265 0.53 20.50 18.16
C ARG A 265 0.02 20.47 19.61
N GLU A 266 -0.14 21.66 20.22
CA GLU A 266 -0.48 21.77 21.65
C GLU A 266 -1.78 21.08 22.03
N HIS A 267 -2.75 21.03 21.13
CA HIS A 267 -4.08 20.45 21.38
C HIS A 267 -4.20 18.96 21.07
N TRP A 268 -3.12 18.30 20.64
CA TRP A 268 -3.14 16.88 20.34
C TRP A 268 -2.48 16.05 21.41
N ALA A 269 -3.09 14.92 21.71
CA ALA A 269 -2.44 13.91 22.52
C ALA A 269 -1.19 13.41 21.77
N ARG A 270 -0.06 13.43 22.48
CA ARG A 270 1.21 12.92 21.97
C ARG A 270 1.23 11.41 22.17
N ASP A 271 1.14 10.67 21.09
CA ASP A 271 1.27 9.23 21.13
C ASP A 271 2.53 8.78 20.39
N LEU A 272 3.65 8.71 21.14
CA LEU A 272 4.95 8.25 20.64
C LEU A 272 4.93 6.78 20.21
N GLU A 273 3.91 6.04 20.61
CA GLU A 273 3.74 4.63 20.25
C GLU A 273 3.60 4.43 18.74
N TYR A 274 3.03 5.42 18.05
CA TYR A 274 2.83 5.38 16.60
C TYR A 274 3.94 6.04 15.78
N VAL A 275 5.05 6.47 16.40
CA VAL A 275 6.09 7.20 15.64
C VAL A 275 7.10 6.25 15.04
N HIS A 276 7.24 6.27 13.71
CA HIS A 276 8.24 5.55 12.92
C HIS A 276 8.41 4.07 13.36
N LYS A 277 7.29 3.37 13.47
CA LYS A 277 7.26 2.00 13.95
C LYS A 277 6.55 1.07 12.97
N ASP A 278 7.27 0.09 12.43
CA ASP A 278 6.65 -1.02 11.73
C ASP A 278 6.46 -2.20 12.68
N VAL A 279 5.39 -2.96 12.48
CA VAL A 279 5.06 -4.12 13.30
C VAL A 279 4.77 -5.31 12.40
N TYR A 280 5.39 -6.44 12.71
CA TYR A 280 5.16 -7.70 12.04
C TYR A 280 4.75 -8.78 13.02
N THR A 281 3.59 -9.40 12.81
CA THR A 281 3.15 -10.56 13.58
C THR A 281 3.42 -11.82 12.79
N CYS A 282 4.26 -12.71 13.34
CA CYS A 282 4.67 -13.95 12.69
C CYS A 282 3.53 -14.96 12.62
N ARG A 283 3.48 -15.73 11.53
CA ARG A 283 2.61 -16.91 11.39
C ARG A 283 3.26 -18.20 11.86
N GLY A 284 4.60 -18.22 12.08
CA GLY A 284 5.33 -19.32 12.73
C GLY A 284 5.59 -20.53 11.83
N ASP A 285 5.64 -20.38 10.52
CA ASP A 285 5.80 -21.48 9.56
C ASP A 285 7.18 -21.53 8.86
N GLY A 286 8.22 -21.05 9.54
CA GLY A 286 9.60 -21.11 9.05
C GLY A 286 10.24 -19.74 8.86
N GLU A 287 10.90 -19.53 7.72
CA GLU A 287 11.48 -18.23 7.39
C GLU A 287 10.44 -17.32 6.75
N GLU A 288 10.22 -16.19 7.40
CA GLU A 288 9.26 -15.18 6.97
C GLU A 288 10.01 -13.92 6.54
N VAL A 289 9.57 -13.29 5.44
CA VAL A 289 10.16 -12.07 4.90
C VAL A 289 9.08 -11.01 4.79
N TYR A 290 9.34 -9.84 5.35
CA TYR A 290 8.42 -8.73 5.32
C TYR A 290 9.11 -7.43 4.89
N THR A 291 8.46 -6.68 4.03
CA THR A 291 8.83 -5.31 3.66
C THR A 291 7.56 -4.47 3.64
N PRO A 292 7.49 -3.35 4.38
CA PRO A 292 6.33 -2.47 4.37
C PRO A 292 6.02 -1.95 2.96
N ALA A 293 4.74 -1.95 2.58
CA ALA A 293 4.30 -1.50 1.26
C ALA A 293 3.89 -0.02 1.21
N PHE A 294 3.35 0.53 2.32
CA PHE A 294 2.65 1.82 2.31
C PHE A 294 3.26 2.87 3.25
N THR A 295 4.52 2.72 3.59
CA THR A 295 5.28 3.67 4.41
C THR A 295 6.73 3.74 3.96
N TYR A 296 7.45 4.71 4.46
CA TYR A 296 8.92 4.78 4.47
C TYR A 296 9.38 5.59 5.67
N HIS A 297 10.65 5.46 6.04
CA HIS A 297 11.25 6.17 7.17
C HIS A 297 12.57 6.81 6.77
N GLY A 298 12.90 7.94 7.43
CA GLY A 298 14.27 8.45 7.49
C GLY A 298 14.94 7.88 8.74
N PHE A 299 16.05 7.15 8.60
CA PHE A 299 16.66 6.49 9.75
C PHE A 299 18.12 6.13 9.50
N ARG A 300 18.90 6.11 10.56
CA ARG A 300 20.20 5.45 10.62
C ARG A 300 20.14 4.20 11.50
N TYR A 301 19.28 4.22 12.50
CA TYR A 301 19.17 3.18 13.52
C TYR A 301 17.78 2.55 13.52
N VAL A 302 17.79 1.23 13.74
CA VAL A 302 16.57 0.46 13.91
C VAL A 302 16.69 -0.44 15.14
#